data_7373ef65467e1bcf42e639c00146b8ac
#
_entry.id   7373ef65467e1bcf42e639c00146b8ac
#
_cell.length_a   1.000
_cell.length_b   1.000
_cell.length_c   1.000
_cell.angle_alpha   90.00
_cell.angle_beta   90.00
_cell.angle_gamma   90.00
#
_symmetry.space_group_name_H-M   'P 1'
#
loop_
_entity.id
_entity.type
_entity.pdbx_description
1 polymer ?
#
loop_
_entity_poly.entity_id
_entity_poly.type
_entity_poly.pdbx_seq_one_letter_code
_entity_poly.pdbx_strand_id
1 'polypeptide(L)'
;TTMPLRLKRANPGVHDTINGGGGTTNYTNGFFQFQYPPWGERDVGDDITNSLPSFISTQDAEGTWSYKYIQKMAFFRNRIALLSEENVILSRVNGYHNFWVKTAMAISNADPIDLQSSSTYPTKLFDAIETAGGLVIFSASEQFLLSSGAEALLTPETAKIAYLSSYSFNPDTVPVSLGTTIGFLNSTARQARFYEMGNIAAKTEPEVQEQTKIVGELFPQKTTNVAASTENDILLFGVDSTLPSHTATNEVWGY
;
A
#
# COMPACT_ATOMS: atom_id res chain seq x y z
N THR A 1 -9.71 14.95 -1.35
CA THR A 1 -8.72 13.89 -1.05
C THR A 1 -7.87 14.35 0.11
N THR A 2 -7.85 13.58 1.19
CA THR A 2 -6.93 13.85 2.30
C THR A 2 -5.58 13.26 1.97
N MET A 3 -4.63 14.14 1.68
CA MET A 3 -3.24 13.73 1.45
C MET A 3 -2.62 13.20 2.75
N PRO A 4 -1.73 12.20 2.68
CA PRO A 4 -1.06 11.67 3.86
C PRO A 4 -0.32 12.75 4.64
N LEU A 5 -0.41 12.68 5.98
CA LEU A 5 0.32 13.55 6.88
C LEU A 5 1.65 12.91 7.28
N ARG A 6 2.65 13.75 7.52
CA ARG A 6 3.94 13.33 8.05
C ARG A 6 3.96 13.49 9.57
N LEU A 7 4.37 12.45 10.27
CA LEU A 7 4.68 12.53 11.69
C LEU A 7 6.15 12.95 11.87
N LYS A 8 6.37 14.13 12.44
CA LYS A 8 7.70 14.65 12.71
C LYS A 8 7.93 14.71 14.22
N ARG A 9 9.10 14.25 14.65
CA ARG A 9 9.55 14.49 16.03
C ARG A 9 10.10 15.93 16.12
N ALA A 10 9.54 16.70 17.03
CA ALA A 10 10.05 18.02 17.38
C ALA A 10 11.00 17.92 18.59
N ASN A 11 12.09 18.67 18.55
CA ASN A 11 13.04 18.74 19.67
C ASN A 11 12.46 19.54 20.83
N PRO A 12 12.88 19.25 22.09
CA PRO A 12 12.53 20.09 23.24
C PRO A 12 12.96 21.55 23.02
N GLY A 13 12.14 22.50 23.42
CA GLY A 13 12.47 23.93 23.33
C GLY A 13 12.18 24.60 21.98
N VAL A 14 11.72 23.88 20.97
CA VAL A 14 11.26 24.49 19.72
C VAL A 14 9.83 25.02 19.89
N HIS A 15 9.69 26.35 19.75
CA HIS A 15 8.38 26.99 19.68
C HIS A 15 7.77 26.71 18.30
N ASP A 16 6.74 25.90 18.25
CA ASP A 16 6.00 25.71 17.02
C ASP A 16 4.65 26.46 17.15
N THR A 17 4.49 27.46 16.31
CA THR A 17 3.21 28.15 16.15
C THR A 17 2.29 27.24 15.33
N ILE A 18 1.49 26.44 16.03
CA ILE A 18 0.42 25.68 15.37
C ILE A 18 -0.64 26.68 14.92
N ASN A 19 -0.74 26.88 13.60
CA ASN A 19 -1.85 27.50 12.88
C ASN A 19 -2.69 28.53 13.68
N GLY A 20 -2.24 29.78 13.71
CA GLY A 20 -3.11 30.94 13.95
C GLY A 20 -3.70 31.14 15.35
N GLY A 21 -3.44 30.27 16.28
CA GLY A 21 -3.82 30.46 17.70
C GLY A 21 -2.60 30.86 18.51
N GLY A 22 -2.54 32.12 18.98
CA GLY A 22 -1.41 32.72 19.67
C GLY A 22 -1.06 32.12 21.05
N GLY A 23 -0.87 30.83 21.14
CA GLY A 23 -0.42 30.15 22.34
C GLY A 23 0.94 29.49 22.11
N THR A 24 1.98 30.02 22.74
CA THR A 24 3.31 29.39 22.85
C THR A 24 3.25 28.32 23.91
N THR A 25 3.23 27.05 23.49
CA THR A 25 3.36 25.93 24.45
C THR A 25 4.82 25.48 24.46
N ASN A 26 5.48 25.65 25.61
CA ASN A 26 6.84 25.14 25.82
C ASN A 26 6.76 23.67 26.20
N TYR A 27 7.24 22.79 25.33
CA TYR A 27 7.38 21.38 25.63
C TYR A 27 8.79 21.11 26.19
N THR A 28 8.86 20.70 27.44
CA THR A 28 10.13 20.29 28.09
C THR A 28 10.65 18.95 27.57
N ASN A 29 9.78 18.11 27.05
CA ASN A 29 10.13 16.84 26.41
C ASN A 29 9.80 16.89 24.90
N GLY A 30 10.56 16.17 24.10
CA GLY A 30 10.26 16.07 22.66
C GLY A 30 8.83 15.55 22.44
N PHE A 31 8.16 16.06 21.44
CA PHE A 31 6.81 15.65 21.04
C PHE A 31 6.74 15.28 19.58
N PHE A 32 5.70 14.58 19.17
CA PHE A 32 5.40 14.27 17.79
C PHE A 32 4.32 15.22 17.27
N GLN A 33 4.54 15.73 16.07
CA GLN A 33 3.62 16.64 15.39
C GLN A 33 3.24 16.08 14.04
N PHE A 34 1.95 16.11 13.74
CA PHE A 34 1.46 15.88 12.38
C PHE A 34 1.66 17.14 11.54
N GLN A 35 2.33 16.99 10.43
CA GLN A 35 2.59 18.09 9.49
C GLN A 35 2.15 17.69 8.09
N TYR A 36 1.71 18.67 7.32
CA TYR A 36 1.60 18.50 5.88
C TYR A 36 3.00 18.45 5.28
N PRO A 37 3.38 17.37 4.58
CA PRO A 37 4.62 17.39 3.83
C PRO A 37 4.55 18.43 2.71
N PRO A 38 5.69 18.99 2.28
CA PRO A 38 5.71 19.89 1.13
C PRO A 38 5.46 19.10 -0.16
N TRP A 39 4.20 18.89 -0.49
CA TRP A 39 3.81 18.25 -1.74
C TRP A 39 4.27 19.11 -2.92
N GLY A 40 4.89 18.45 -3.92
CA GLY A 40 5.27 19.11 -5.16
C GLY A 40 4.04 19.57 -5.95
N GLU A 41 4.22 20.67 -6.65
CA GLU A 41 3.23 21.23 -7.56
C GLU A 41 3.63 20.97 -9.02
N ARG A 42 2.71 21.16 -9.96
CA ARG A 42 2.99 21.08 -11.38
C ARG A 42 3.66 22.35 -11.86
N ASP A 43 4.98 22.30 -12.01
CA ASP A 43 5.77 23.47 -12.45
C ASP A 43 5.85 23.58 -13.98
N VAL A 44 5.61 22.49 -14.72
CA VAL A 44 5.78 22.43 -16.18
C VAL A 44 4.68 21.60 -16.82
N GLY A 45 4.39 21.89 -18.09
CA GLY A 45 3.41 21.13 -18.88
C GLY A 45 1.97 21.49 -18.57
N ASP A 46 1.07 20.73 -19.16
CA ASP A 46 -0.39 20.85 -19.06
C ASP A 46 -1.02 19.48 -18.76
N ASP A 47 -2.34 19.38 -18.87
CA ASP A 47 -3.06 18.13 -18.58
C ASP A 47 -2.75 16.99 -19.57
N ILE A 48 -2.12 17.30 -20.71
CA ILE A 48 -1.72 16.32 -21.73
C ILE A 48 -0.29 15.85 -21.49
N THR A 49 0.63 16.81 -21.25
CA THR A 49 2.08 16.54 -21.15
C THR A 49 2.56 16.25 -19.74
N ASN A 50 1.78 16.64 -18.74
CA ASN A 50 2.03 16.39 -17.31
C ASN A 50 0.67 16.24 -16.59
N SER A 51 -0.01 15.15 -16.88
CA SER A 51 -1.35 14.88 -16.37
C SER A 51 -1.42 14.85 -14.84
N LEU A 52 -2.62 15.09 -14.31
CA LEU A 52 -2.88 14.94 -12.88
C LEU A 52 -2.59 13.52 -12.43
N PRO A 53 -1.83 13.31 -11.33
CA PRO A 53 -1.68 12.00 -10.72
C PRO A 53 -3.04 11.36 -10.40
N SER A 54 -3.20 10.06 -10.68
CA SER A 54 -4.47 9.36 -10.61
C SER A 54 -5.11 9.31 -9.21
N PHE A 55 -4.38 9.63 -8.15
CA PHE A 55 -4.93 9.72 -6.80
C PHE A 55 -5.60 11.07 -6.49
N ILE A 56 -5.47 12.07 -7.36
CA ILE A 56 -6.06 13.39 -7.16
C ILE A 56 -7.54 13.34 -7.54
N SER A 57 -8.40 13.79 -6.63
CA SER A 57 -9.83 13.96 -6.89
C SER A 57 -10.06 15.10 -7.85
N THR A 58 -10.93 14.90 -8.82
CA THR A 58 -11.27 15.89 -9.84
C THR A 58 -12.71 16.34 -9.70
N GLN A 59 -13.00 17.54 -10.17
CA GLN A 59 -14.35 18.08 -10.29
C GLN A 59 -14.69 18.23 -11.76
N ASP A 60 -15.87 17.77 -12.15
CA ASP A 60 -16.36 17.97 -13.52
C ASP A 60 -16.88 19.40 -13.75
N ALA A 61 -17.27 19.71 -14.98
CA ALA A 61 -17.79 21.02 -15.35
C ALA A 61 -19.11 21.36 -14.64
N GLU A 62 -19.85 20.37 -14.20
CA GLU A 62 -21.12 20.47 -13.47
C GLU A 62 -20.93 20.65 -11.97
N GLY A 63 -19.67 20.65 -11.49
CA GLY A 63 -19.31 20.82 -10.08
C GLY A 63 -19.36 19.54 -9.25
N THR A 64 -19.55 18.38 -9.86
CA THR A 64 -19.58 17.08 -9.18
C THR A 64 -18.17 16.58 -8.91
N TRP A 65 -17.89 16.16 -7.66
CA TRP A 65 -16.59 15.63 -7.29
C TRP A 65 -16.47 14.12 -7.57
N SER A 66 -15.46 13.74 -8.34
CA SER A 66 -14.98 12.36 -8.41
C SER A 66 -13.89 12.17 -7.36
N TYR A 67 -14.29 11.62 -6.21
CA TYR A 67 -13.37 11.39 -5.10
C TYR A 67 -12.48 10.18 -5.37
N LYS A 68 -11.19 10.35 -5.13
CA LYS A 68 -10.18 9.30 -5.13
C LYS A 68 -9.65 9.09 -3.72
N TYR A 69 -9.45 7.85 -3.33
CA TYR A 69 -8.98 7.50 -1.99
C TYR A 69 -7.66 6.75 -2.08
N ILE A 70 -6.71 7.14 -1.23
CA ILE A 70 -5.46 6.40 -1.06
C ILE A 70 -5.75 5.25 -0.10
N GLN A 71 -5.63 4.02 -0.59
CA GLN A 71 -5.89 2.80 0.18
C GLN A 71 -4.66 2.41 0.99
N LYS A 72 -3.47 2.50 0.36
CA LYS A 72 -2.20 2.12 0.97
C LYS A 72 -1.09 3.04 0.51
N MET A 73 -0.15 3.25 1.40
CA MET A 73 1.14 3.87 1.11
C MET A 73 2.24 2.85 1.43
N ALA A 74 3.12 2.62 0.48
CA ALA A 74 4.28 1.76 0.61
C ALA A 74 5.55 2.48 0.16
N PHE A 75 6.70 1.94 0.50
CA PHE A 75 7.99 2.43 0.00
C PHE A 75 8.58 1.36 -0.92
N PHE A 76 8.92 1.74 -2.14
CA PHE A 76 9.44 0.81 -3.13
C PHE A 76 10.47 1.48 -4.03
N ARG A 77 11.67 0.88 -4.14
CA ARG A 77 12.75 1.35 -5.04
C ARG A 77 13.03 2.85 -4.96
N ASN A 78 13.21 3.38 -3.73
CA ASN A 78 13.44 4.80 -3.44
C ASN A 78 12.31 5.74 -3.91
N ARG A 79 11.08 5.25 -3.94
CA ARG A 79 9.87 5.98 -4.26
C ARG A 79 8.80 5.70 -3.21
N ILE A 80 7.94 6.65 -2.95
CA ILE A 80 6.66 6.37 -2.28
C ILE A 80 5.70 5.84 -3.34
N ALA A 81 5.11 4.69 -3.05
CA ALA A 81 4.04 4.10 -3.82
C ALA A 81 2.70 4.38 -3.11
N LEU A 82 1.74 4.90 -3.85
CA LEU A 82 0.37 5.11 -3.42
C LEU A 82 -0.54 4.18 -4.21
N LEU A 83 -1.39 3.45 -3.52
CA LEU A 83 -2.48 2.70 -4.16
C LEU A 83 -3.74 3.53 -4.08
N SER A 84 -4.35 3.81 -5.21
CA SER A 84 -5.59 4.59 -5.30
C SER A 84 -6.51 3.98 -6.34
N GLU A 85 -7.65 3.47 -5.87
CA GLU A 85 -8.60 2.70 -6.66
C GLU A 85 -7.88 1.56 -7.42
N GLU A 86 -7.77 1.61 -8.73
CA GLU A 86 -7.12 0.63 -9.60
C GLU A 86 -5.69 1.03 -10.01
N ASN A 87 -5.19 2.17 -9.50
CA ASN A 87 -3.93 2.74 -9.91
C ASN A 87 -2.84 2.57 -8.86
N VAL A 88 -1.62 2.41 -9.36
CA VAL A 88 -0.37 2.42 -8.57
C VAL A 88 0.45 3.61 -9.00
N ILE A 89 0.63 4.56 -8.10
CA ILE A 89 1.30 5.82 -8.37
C ILE A 89 2.58 5.88 -7.54
N LEU A 90 3.73 6.01 -8.21
CA LEU A 90 5.02 6.13 -7.54
C LEU A 90 5.56 7.57 -7.68
N SER A 91 6.06 8.10 -6.58
CA SER A 91 6.72 9.41 -6.57
C SER A 91 7.98 9.44 -7.44
N ARG A 92 8.54 10.61 -7.66
CA ARG A 92 9.89 10.73 -8.24
C ARG A 92 10.92 10.03 -7.36
N VAL A 93 11.98 9.53 -7.98
CA VAL A 93 13.12 8.93 -7.24
C VAL A 93 13.71 9.96 -6.29
N ASN A 94 13.82 9.62 -5.00
CA ASN A 94 14.28 10.51 -3.92
C ASN A 94 13.46 11.80 -3.74
N GLY A 95 12.37 11.95 -4.48
CA GLY A 95 11.43 13.06 -4.37
C GLY A 95 10.09 12.58 -3.83
N TYR A 96 10.04 12.12 -2.60
CA TYR A 96 8.93 11.37 -2.00
C TYR A 96 7.58 12.10 -1.96
N HIS A 97 7.61 13.43 -2.04
CA HIS A 97 6.42 14.26 -2.04
C HIS A 97 6.13 14.88 -3.41
N ASN A 98 6.85 14.46 -4.47
CA ASN A 98 6.68 14.98 -5.82
C ASN A 98 6.20 13.89 -6.77
N PHE A 99 5.02 14.11 -7.35
CA PHE A 99 4.35 13.24 -8.31
C PHE A 99 4.18 13.89 -9.68
N TRP A 100 4.99 14.92 -9.97
CA TRP A 100 4.98 15.64 -11.23
C TRP A 100 6.28 15.41 -11.99
N VAL A 101 6.22 15.41 -13.32
CA VAL A 101 7.42 15.33 -14.15
C VAL A 101 8.23 16.62 -14.04
N LYS A 102 9.55 16.52 -14.19
CA LYS A 102 10.44 17.68 -14.13
C LYS A 102 10.44 18.50 -15.42
N THR A 103 10.21 17.86 -16.55
CA THR A 103 10.20 18.48 -17.87
C THR A 103 9.13 17.82 -18.74
N ALA A 104 8.39 18.63 -19.49
CA ALA A 104 7.41 18.14 -20.46
C ALA A 104 8.04 17.77 -21.81
N MET A 105 9.35 18.00 -21.99
CA MET A 105 10.05 17.78 -23.26
C MET A 105 10.58 16.34 -23.45
N ALA A 106 10.89 15.66 -22.36
CA ALA A 106 11.45 14.31 -22.39
C ALA A 106 11.16 13.57 -21.08
N ILE A 107 10.95 12.26 -21.18
CA ILE A 107 10.78 11.37 -20.02
C ILE A 107 12.14 11.14 -19.37
N SER A 108 12.20 11.34 -18.06
CA SER A 108 13.37 11.05 -17.25
C SER A 108 13.18 9.75 -16.46
N ASN A 109 14.25 8.97 -16.29
CA ASN A 109 14.23 7.77 -15.44
C ASN A 109 13.79 8.05 -13.98
N ALA A 110 13.96 9.29 -13.53
CA ALA A 110 13.57 9.72 -12.19
C ALA A 110 12.12 10.21 -12.08
N ASP A 111 11.40 10.36 -13.19
CA ASP A 111 10.03 10.88 -13.19
C ASP A 111 9.05 9.93 -12.49
N PRO A 112 7.92 10.44 -12.01
CA PRO A 112 6.90 9.62 -11.37
C PRO A 112 6.34 8.57 -12.33
N ILE A 113 5.79 7.52 -11.76
CA ILE A 113 5.18 6.41 -12.50
C ILE A 113 3.71 6.35 -12.06
N ASP A 114 2.79 6.33 -13.01
CA ASP A 114 1.36 6.18 -12.76
C ASP A 114 0.83 5.10 -13.70
N LEU A 115 0.46 3.95 -13.13
CA LEU A 115 0.05 2.77 -13.86
C LEU A 115 -1.27 2.24 -13.33
N GLN A 116 -2.14 1.88 -14.25
CA GLN A 116 -3.40 1.21 -13.96
C GLN A 116 -3.21 -0.32 -13.99
N SER A 117 -3.82 -1.02 -13.05
CA SER A 117 -3.87 -2.48 -13.07
C SER A 117 -4.74 -2.95 -14.24
N SER A 118 -4.23 -3.91 -15.00
CA SER A 118 -4.99 -4.50 -16.11
C SER A 118 -5.78 -5.70 -15.60
N SER A 119 -7.00 -5.47 -15.15
CA SER A 119 -7.95 -6.51 -14.76
C SER A 119 -9.13 -6.55 -15.72
N THR A 120 -9.76 -7.71 -15.82
CA THR A 120 -11.00 -7.90 -16.60
C THR A 120 -12.22 -7.28 -15.91
N TYR A 121 -12.14 -7.07 -14.60
CA TYR A 121 -13.21 -6.52 -13.77
C TYR A 121 -12.74 -5.25 -13.05
N PRO A 122 -13.66 -4.33 -12.69
CA PRO A 122 -13.32 -3.20 -11.83
C PRO A 122 -12.63 -3.69 -10.57
N THR A 123 -11.37 -3.30 -10.39
CA THR A 123 -10.50 -3.83 -9.34
C THR A 123 -10.01 -2.71 -8.46
N LYS A 124 -10.21 -2.85 -7.16
CA LYS A 124 -9.68 -1.94 -6.17
C LYS A 124 -8.44 -2.55 -5.51
N LEU A 125 -7.37 -1.78 -5.46
CA LEU A 125 -6.11 -2.18 -4.85
C LEU A 125 -6.12 -1.84 -3.35
N PHE A 126 -5.84 -2.80 -2.48
CA PHE A 126 -5.94 -2.63 -1.04
C PHE A 126 -4.60 -2.58 -0.33
N ASP A 127 -3.68 -3.45 -0.70
CA ASP A 127 -2.38 -3.55 -0.03
C ASP A 127 -1.26 -3.92 -1.00
N ALA A 128 -0.03 -3.71 -0.58
CA ALA A 128 1.15 -4.08 -1.35
C ALA A 128 2.30 -4.48 -0.45
N ILE A 129 3.10 -5.45 -0.89
CA ILE A 129 4.27 -5.95 -0.18
C ILE A 129 5.45 -6.10 -1.13
N GLU A 130 6.62 -5.64 -0.70
CA GLU A 130 7.85 -5.77 -1.47
C GLU A 130 8.43 -7.17 -1.39
N THR A 131 8.89 -7.68 -2.53
CA THR A 131 9.60 -8.94 -2.67
C THR A 131 10.82 -8.79 -3.57
N ALA A 132 11.64 -9.83 -3.64
CA ALA A 132 12.78 -9.85 -4.56
C ALA A 132 12.37 -9.69 -6.03
N GLY A 133 11.18 -10.18 -6.42
CA GLY A 133 10.65 -10.09 -7.78
C GLY A 133 10.03 -8.74 -8.13
N GLY A 134 9.67 -7.93 -7.15
CA GLY A 134 8.98 -6.65 -7.33
C GLY A 134 8.03 -6.32 -6.19
N LEU A 135 7.08 -5.44 -6.45
CA LEU A 135 6.01 -5.11 -5.53
C LEU A 135 4.77 -5.93 -5.87
N VAL A 136 4.40 -6.85 -4.98
CA VAL A 136 3.15 -7.61 -5.09
C VAL A 136 2.02 -6.77 -4.54
N ILE A 137 0.96 -6.61 -5.33
CA ILE A 137 -0.18 -5.75 -5.06
C ILE A 137 -1.41 -6.63 -4.96
N PHE A 138 -2.20 -6.42 -3.91
CA PHE A 138 -3.39 -7.19 -3.61
C PHE A 138 -4.66 -6.41 -3.90
N SER A 139 -5.55 -7.04 -4.67
CA SER A 139 -6.96 -6.69 -4.74
C SER A 139 -7.80 -7.73 -3.97
N ALA A 140 -9.10 -7.55 -3.92
CA ALA A 140 -9.99 -8.52 -3.25
C ALA A 140 -9.97 -9.91 -3.89
N SER A 141 -9.69 -10.01 -5.19
CA SER A 141 -9.81 -11.26 -5.97
C SER A 141 -8.58 -11.62 -6.80
N GLU A 142 -7.65 -10.70 -6.96
CA GLU A 142 -6.49 -10.85 -7.84
C GLU A 142 -5.24 -10.28 -7.19
N GLN A 143 -4.09 -10.79 -7.60
CA GLN A 143 -2.78 -10.24 -7.24
C GLN A 143 -2.05 -9.81 -8.51
N PHE A 144 -1.32 -8.71 -8.39
CA PHE A 144 -0.53 -8.14 -9.47
C PHE A 144 0.92 -7.99 -9.02
N LEU A 145 1.84 -8.02 -9.98
CA LEU A 145 3.25 -7.75 -9.75
C LEU A 145 3.69 -6.49 -10.51
N LEU A 146 4.09 -5.47 -9.77
CA LEU A 146 4.79 -4.32 -10.33
C LEU A 146 6.28 -4.60 -10.36
N SER A 147 6.85 -4.62 -11.55
CA SER A 147 8.28 -4.87 -11.75
C SER A 147 8.82 -4.07 -12.94
N SER A 148 10.13 -4.03 -13.09
CA SER A 148 10.82 -3.51 -14.28
C SER A 148 11.00 -4.58 -15.37
N GLY A 149 10.39 -5.76 -15.22
CA GLY A 149 10.59 -6.88 -16.13
C GLY A 149 12.02 -7.41 -16.09
N ALA A 150 12.68 -7.47 -17.24
CA ALA A 150 14.07 -7.92 -17.33
C ALA A 150 15.11 -6.80 -17.05
N GLU A 151 14.64 -5.56 -16.94
CA GLU A 151 15.50 -4.41 -16.69
C GLU A 151 15.85 -4.27 -15.22
N ALA A 152 17.08 -3.85 -14.93
CA ALA A 152 17.54 -3.67 -13.56
C ALA A 152 16.93 -2.44 -12.88
N LEU A 153 16.55 -1.42 -13.66
CA LEU A 153 16.08 -0.14 -13.15
C LEU A 153 14.59 0.05 -13.41
N LEU A 154 13.86 0.41 -12.36
CA LEU A 154 12.45 0.78 -12.46
C LEU A 154 12.32 2.25 -12.90
N THR A 155 11.88 2.45 -14.13
CA THR A 155 11.67 3.76 -14.77
C THR A 155 10.23 3.87 -15.27
N PRO A 156 9.74 5.05 -15.65
CA PRO A 156 8.42 5.19 -16.28
C PRO A 156 8.24 4.32 -17.54
N GLU A 157 9.32 4.06 -18.28
CA GLU A 157 9.29 3.25 -19.51
C GLU A 157 9.35 1.74 -19.24
N THR A 158 10.05 1.31 -18.19
CA THR A 158 10.27 -0.11 -17.88
C THR A 158 9.26 -0.66 -16.89
N ALA A 159 8.60 0.19 -16.12
CA ALA A 159 7.62 -0.20 -15.12
C ALA A 159 6.41 -0.90 -15.78
N LYS A 160 6.08 -2.08 -15.28
CA LYS A 160 4.95 -2.89 -15.77
C LYS A 160 4.21 -3.50 -14.61
N ILE A 161 2.89 -3.47 -14.69
CA ILE A 161 2.02 -4.24 -13.82
C ILE A 161 1.57 -5.47 -14.61
N ALA A 162 1.88 -6.65 -14.07
CA ALA A 162 1.46 -7.92 -14.64
C ALA A 162 0.50 -8.62 -13.68
N TYR A 163 -0.50 -9.30 -14.23
CA TYR A 163 -1.32 -10.24 -13.48
C TYR A 163 -0.43 -11.35 -12.93
N LEU A 164 -0.63 -11.70 -11.66
CA LEU A 164 0.16 -12.70 -10.96
C LEU A 164 -0.67 -13.94 -10.62
N SER A 165 -1.82 -13.75 -9.99
CA SER A 165 -2.71 -14.85 -9.57
C SER A 165 -4.11 -14.35 -9.22
N SER A 166 -5.08 -15.28 -9.11
CA SER A 166 -6.48 -15.00 -8.75
C SER A 166 -6.90 -15.70 -7.47
N TYR A 167 -6.27 -15.34 -6.38
CA TYR A 167 -6.69 -15.77 -5.05
C TYR A 167 -7.45 -14.64 -4.35
N SER A 168 -8.51 -15.00 -3.64
CA SER A 168 -9.22 -14.00 -2.83
C SER A 168 -8.36 -13.55 -1.66
N PHE A 169 -8.36 -12.26 -1.41
CA PHE A 169 -7.68 -11.60 -0.31
C PHE A 169 -8.68 -10.90 0.59
N ASN A 170 -8.48 -10.93 1.90
CA ASN A 170 -9.28 -10.16 2.84
C ASN A 170 -8.71 -8.73 2.97
N PRO A 171 -9.43 -7.70 2.49
CA PRO A 171 -8.96 -6.31 2.54
C PRO A 171 -8.76 -5.73 3.94
N ASP A 172 -9.37 -6.35 4.96
CA ASP A 172 -9.23 -5.93 6.36
C ASP A 172 -7.93 -6.45 7.00
N THR A 173 -7.15 -7.23 6.25
CA THR A 173 -5.88 -7.80 6.72
C THR A 173 -4.70 -7.24 5.94
N VAL A 174 -3.51 -7.43 6.48
CA VAL A 174 -2.25 -7.02 5.86
C VAL A 174 -1.47 -8.26 5.45
N PRO A 175 -0.95 -8.34 4.21
CA PRO A 175 -0.04 -9.41 3.84
C PRO A 175 1.27 -9.31 4.62
N VAL A 176 1.87 -10.45 4.93
CA VAL A 176 3.10 -10.53 5.74
C VAL A 176 4.24 -11.15 4.95
N SER A 177 5.45 -10.65 5.16
CA SER A 177 6.65 -11.25 4.59
C SER A 177 7.14 -12.41 5.47
N LEU A 178 7.37 -13.54 4.84
CA LEU A 178 7.92 -14.75 5.46
C LEU A 178 9.37 -15.01 4.99
N GLY A 179 10.07 -13.95 4.60
CA GLY A 179 11.39 -14.02 4.02
C GLY A 179 11.35 -14.13 2.49
N THR A 180 11.34 -15.34 1.97
CA THR A 180 11.30 -15.59 0.51
C THR A 180 9.88 -15.71 -0.04
N THR A 181 8.90 -15.90 0.84
CA THR A 181 7.47 -16.07 0.50
C THR A 181 6.64 -14.97 1.15
N ILE A 182 5.38 -14.87 0.73
CA ILE A 182 4.40 -13.93 1.28
C ILE A 182 3.23 -14.73 1.85
N GLY A 183 2.83 -14.38 3.07
CA GLY A 183 1.60 -14.89 3.67
C GLY A 183 0.46 -13.89 3.53
N PHE A 184 -0.75 -14.37 3.22
CA PHE A 184 -1.95 -13.56 3.18
C PHE A 184 -3.19 -14.34 3.58
N LEU A 185 -4.22 -13.63 4.03
CA LEU A 185 -5.48 -14.21 4.47
C LEU A 185 -6.59 -14.01 3.44
N ASN A 186 -7.41 -15.03 3.33
CA ASN A 186 -8.73 -14.97 2.74
C ASN A 186 -9.77 -15.34 3.80
N SER A 187 -10.82 -14.54 3.93
CA SER A 187 -11.93 -14.81 4.85
C SER A 187 -13.14 -15.30 4.07
N THR A 188 -13.59 -16.50 4.41
CA THR A 188 -14.84 -17.06 3.88
C THR A 188 -15.94 -16.96 4.95
N ALA A 189 -17.19 -17.25 4.58
CA ALA A 189 -18.31 -17.24 5.51
C ALA A 189 -18.18 -18.23 6.68
N ARG A 190 -17.28 -19.21 6.60
CA ARG A 190 -17.09 -20.25 7.62
C ARG A 190 -15.77 -20.17 8.36
N GLN A 191 -14.69 -19.77 7.67
CA GLN A 191 -13.34 -19.83 8.23
C GLN A 191 -12.42 -18.84 7.52
N ALA A 192 -11.38 -18.37 8.18
CA ALA A 192 -10.26 -17.74 7.54
C ALA A 192 -9.31 -18.80 6.98
N ARG A 193 -8.68 -18.50 5.86
CA ARG A 193 -7.68 -19.35 5.21
C ARG A 193 -6.40 -18.57 5.04
N PHE A 194 -5.31 -19.15 5.48
CA PHE A 194 -3.99 -18.57 5.29
C PHE A 194 -3.30 -19.23 4.09
N TYR A 195 -2.87 -18.39 3.18
CA TYR A 195 -2.14 -18.80 1.99
C TYR A 195 -0.70 -18.30 2.06
N GLU A 196 0.20 -19.15 1.62
CA GLU A 196 1.59 -18.81 1.39
C GLU A 196 1.85 -18.81 -0.11
N MET A 197 2.46 -17.72 -0.59
CA MET A 197 2.79 -17.51 -2.00
C MET A 197 4.31 -17.43 -2.13
N GLY A 198 4.88 -18.32 -2.93
CA GLY A 198 6.30 -18.38 -3.25
C GLY A 198 6.58 -18.27 -4.74
N ASN A 199 7.86 -18.31 -5.10
CA ASN A 199 8.35 -18.28 -6.47
C ASN A 199 7.82 -17.09 -7.30
N ILE A 200 7.82 -15.89 -6.68
CA ILE A 200 7.23 -14.69 -7.27
C ILE A 200 8.20 -14.08 -8.28
N ALA A 201 7.84 -14.16 -9.56
CA ALA A 201 8.61 -13.59 -10.65
C ALA A 201 7.68 -13.13 -11.79
N ALA A 202 8.14 -12.13 -12.55
CA ALA A 202 7.34 -11.44 -13.58
C ALA A 202 6.84 -12.32 -14.74
N LYS A 203 7.38 -13.53 -14.90
CA LYS A 203 7.04 -14.43 -16.02
C LYS A 203 6.65 -15.84 -15.58
N THR A 204 6.53 -16.08 -14.29
CA THR A 204 6.29 -17.40 -13.73
C THR A 204 5.04 -17.32 -12.87
N GLU A 205 4.15 -18.29 -13.02
CA GLU A 205 3.01 -18.42 -12.11
C GLU A 205 3.52 -18.71 -10.70
N PRO A 206 3.09 -17.97 -9.68
CA PRO A 206 3.55 -18.18 -8.32
C PRO A 206 3.01 -19.50 -7.77
N GLU A 207 3.78 -20.10 -6.91
CA GLU A 207 3.34 -21.25 -6.15
C GLU A 207 2.55 -20.79 -4.92
N VAL A 208 1.26 -21.13 -4.86
CA VAL A 208 0.37 -20.74 -3.76
C VAL A 208 -0.11 -21.98 -3.03
N GLN A 209 0.17 -22.04 -1.73
CA GLN A 209 -0.22 -23.13 -0.85
C GLN A 209 -1.16 -22.64 0.25
N GLU A 210 -2.27 -23.37 0.48
CA GLU A 210 -3.14 -23.15 1.63
C GLU A 210 -2.57 -23.88 2.85
N GLN A 211 -2.04 -23.13 3.81
CA GLN A 211 -1.41 -23.68 5.02
C GLN A 211 -2.45 -24.14 6.06
N THR A 212 -3.62 -23.53 6.08
CA THR A 212 -4.70 -23.85 7.03
C THR A 212 -5.57 -25.04 6.61
N LYS A 213 -5.28 -25.71 5.51
CA LYS A 213 -6.11 -26.79 4.95
C LYS A 213 -6.41 -27.93 5.93
N ILE A 214 -5.46 -28.26 6.81
CA ILE A 214 -5.60 -29.34 7.79
C ILE A 214 -6.32 -28.87 9.05
N VAL A 215 -6.11 -27.61 9.46
CA VAL A 215 -6.61 -27.03 10.71
C VAL A 215 -7.71 -26.00 10.48
N GLY A 216 -8.31 -25.98 9.30
CA GLY A 216 -9.25 -24.93 8.88
C GLY A 216 -10.45 -24.74 9.81
N GLU A 217 -10.95 -25.81 10.45
CA GLU A 217 -12.06 -25.70 11.39
C GLU A 217 -11.67 -25.06 12.73
N LEU A 218 -10.37 -25.08 13.06
CA LEU A 218 -9.83 -24.47 14.27
C LEU A 218 -9.48 -23.01 14.06
N PHE A 219 -9.38 -22.56 12.79
CA PHE A 219 -8.93 -21.22 12.47
C PHE A 219 -10.09 -20.21 12.59
N PRO A 220 -9.93 -19.14 13.38
CA PRO A 220 -11.03 -18.23 13.67
C PRO A 220 -11.53 -17.54 12.38
N GLN A 221 -12.85 -17.46 12.23
CA GLN A 221 -13.53 -16.95 11.05
C GLN A 221 -13.20 -15.48 10.73
N LYS A 222 -12.94 -14.68 11.75
CA LYS A 222 -12.74 -13.23 11.64
C LYS A 222 -11.35 -12.81 12.12
N THR A 223 -10.35 -13.47 11.56
CA THR A 223 -8.96 -13.03 11.75
C THR A 223 -8.74 -11.74 10.98
N THR A 224 -8.36 -10.67 11.68
CA THR A 224 -8.11 -9.35 11.12
C THR A 224 -6.64 -8.93 11.23
N ASN A 225 -5.91 -9.49 12.18
CA ASN A 225 -4.53 -9.16 12.43
C ASN A 225 -3.64 -10.36 12.15
N VAL A 226 -2.58 -10.13 11.39
CA VAL A 226 -1.52 -11.12 11.14
C VAL A 226 -0.19 -10.48 11.45
N ALA A 227 0.66 -11.18 12.17
CA ALA A 227 2.04 -10.78 12.42
C ALA A 227 2.97 -11.97 12.21
N ALA A 228 4.11 -11.72 11.61
CA ALA A 228 5.12 -12.73 11.36
C ALA A 228 6.44 -12.35 12.03
N SER A 229 7.13 -13.33 12.59
CA SER A 229 8.52 -13.22 13.02
C SER A 229 9.35 -14.24 12.28
N THR A 230 10.12 -13.79 11.30
CA THR A 230 11.01 -14.63 10.52
C THR A 230 12.23 -15.11 11.32
N GLU A 231 12.56 -14.43 12.42
CA GLU A 231 13.64 -14.82 13.31
C GLU A 231 13.29 -16.03 14.20
N ASN A 232 12.02 -16.12 14.58
CA ASN A 232 11.52 -17.18 15.46
C ASN A 232 10.63 -18.20 14.74
N ASP A 233 10.44 -18.05 13.43
CA ASP A 233 9.54 -18.88 12.61
C ASP A 233 8.11 -18.98 13.19
N ILE A 234 7.57 -17.84 13.65
CA ILE A 234 6.26 -17.78 14.30
C ILE A 234 5.33 -16.87 13.50
N LEU A 235 4.11 -17.34 13.27
CA LEU A 235 2.98 -16.57 12.78
C LEU A 235 1.94 -16.41 13.90
N LEU A 236 1.49 -15.19 14.12
CA LEU A 236 0.44 -14.88 15.08
C LEU A 236 -0.79 -14.34 14.35
N PHE A 237 -1.95 -14.84 14.74
CA PHE A 237 -3.23 -14.43 14.21
C PHE A 237 -4.10 -13.87 15.32
N GLY A 238 -4.61 -12.67 15.14
CA GLY A 238 -5.49 -12.00 16.09
C GLY A 238 -6.90 -11.86 15.55
N VAL A 239 -7.88 -12.04 16.42
CA VAL A 239 -9.31 -11.88 16.12
C VAL A 239 -9.78 -10.53 16.65
N ASP A 240 -10.60 -9.82 15.89
CA ASP A 240 -11.23 -8.59 16.35
C ASP A 240 -12.34 -8.91 17.36
N SER A 241 -12.14 -8.45 18.60
CA SER A 241 -13.05 -8.67 19.74
C SER A 241 -14.29 -7.76 19.72
N THR A 242 -14.39 -6.81 18.80
CA THR A 242 -15.49 -5.82 18.76
C THR A 242 -16.80 -6.37 18.22
N LEU A 243 -16.85 -7.64 17.83
CA LEU A 243 -18.04 -8.25 17.24
C LEU A 243 -18.98 -8.83 18.31
N PRO A 244 -20.27 -8.50 18.26
CA PRO A 244 -21.24 -8.80 19.32
C PRO A 244 -21.59 -10.29 19.51
N SER A 245 -20.98 -11.21 18.77
CA SER A 245 -21.30 -12.64 18.84
C SER A 245 -20.25 -13.51 19.53
N HIS A 246 -19.16 -12.94 20.00
CA HIS A 246 -18.17 -13.68 20.79
C HIS A 246 -17.98 -13.01 22.13
N THR A 247 -18.18 -13.78 23.21
CA THR A 247 -17.64 -13.46 24.54
C THR A 247 -16.19 -13.04 24.33
N ALA A 248 -15.86 -11.81 24.70
CA ALA A 248 -14.60 -11.13 24.45
C ALA A 248 -13.38 -11.92 24.96
N THR A 249 -12.93 -12.86 24.17
CA THR A 249 -11.61 -13.46 24.33
C THR A 249 -10.75 -12.86 23.23
N ASN A 250 -9.79 -12.02 23.61
CA ASN A 250 -8.70 -11.60 22.73
C ASN A 250 -7.87 -12.86 22.46
N GLU A 251 -8.29 -13.67 21.52
CA GLU A 251 -7.60 -14.90 21.19
C GLU A 251 -6.48 -14.58 20.20
N VAL A 252 -5.28 -15.02 20.54
CA VAL A 252 -4.12 -15.01 19.67
C VAL A 252 -3.76 -16.46 19.38
N TRP A 253 -3.73 -16.80 18.13
CA TRP A 253 -3.34 -18.12 17.63
C TRP A 253 -1.92 -18.06 17.09
N GLY A 254 -1.06 -18.99 17.51
CA GLY A 254 0.30 -19.15 17.02
C GLY A 254 0.40 -20.34 16.06
N TYR A 255 1.16 -20.19 14.99
CA TYR A 255 1.50 -21.23 14.04
C TYR A 255 3.02 -21.24 13.85
#